data_89fe63294e10b160645a06cd71e10962
#
_entry.id   89fe63294e10b160645a06cd71e10962
#
_cell.length_a   1.000
_cell.length_b   1.000
_cell.length_c   1.000
_cell.angle_alpha   90.00
_cell.angle_beta   90.00
_cell.angle_gamma   90.00
#
_symmetry.space_group_name_H-M   'P 1'
#
loop_
_entity.id
_entity.type
_entity.pdbx_description
1 polymer ?
#
loop_
_entity_poly.entity_id
_entity_poly.type
_entity_poly.pdbx_seq_one_letter_code
_entity_poly.pdbx_strand_id
1 'polypeptide(L)'
;MSEKFIPVIDHRQRIRPLLVPGTLEQPDGELLDTRARPLHDLRISVTDRCNFRCVYCMPKSIFDKDYNFLPHGSLLSFEEITRIARLFIAHGVTKIRLTGGEPLLRKNIEKLVGMLSQLRTRDGRDLDLTLTTNASLLARKAQSLKDAGLTRVTVSLDSLDDATFKQMNDVDFPVEEVLNGIAMAHQVGLGPIKVNMVVKGGLNDQEIVPMARYFKETPHILRFIEYMDVGASNGWKMDEVIPSAEVIRRIRAAGMDLQAIGANYTGETAGRWRYVDGSGEIGVISSVTQAFCQDCSRARLSTEGKLYTCLFATGGHDLRSLLRDGDAQHSDQAISTVIAQIWRARTDHYSEQRTQQTTALDRAAKKVEMSYIGG
;
A
#
# COMPACT_ATOMS: atom_id res chain seq x y z
N MET A 1 29.74 -27.35 -14.33
CA MET A 1 28.92 -26.20 -13.98
C MET A 1 27.81 -26.70 -13.05
N SER A 2 27.90 -26.47 -11.75
CA SER A 2 26.87 -26.91 -10.81
C SER A 2 25.68 -25.95 -10.90
N GLU A 3 24.56 -26.45 -11.37
CA GLU A 3 23.28 -25.72 -11.28
C GLU A 3 22.99 -25.44 -9.82
N LYS A 4 23.09 -24.17 -9.42
CA LYS A 4 22.60 -23.73 -8.11
C LYS A 4 21.08 -23.72 -8.14
N PHE A 5 20.46 -24.80 -7.69
CA PHE A 5 19.03 -24.81 -7.36
C PHE A 5 18.81 -23.86 -6.20
N ILE A 6 18.27 -22.67 -6.45
CA ILE A 6 17.73 -21.80 -5.42
C ILE A 6 16.26 -22.19 -5.29
N PRO A 7 15.85 -22.89 -4.21
CA PRO A 7 14.44 -23.24 -4.04
C PRO A 7 13.67 -21.93 -3.81
N VAL A 8 12.89 -21.52 -4.81
CA VAL A 8 11.90 -20.43 -4.66
C VAL A 8 10.77 -20.97 -3.80
N ILE A 9 10.88 -20.81 -2.50
CA ILE A 9 9.76 -21.14 -1.59
C ILE A 9 8.71 -20.06 -1.79
N ASP A 10 7.58 -20.41 -2.37
CA ASP A 10 6.43 -19.52 -2.55
C ASP A 10 5.79 -19.23 -1.19
N HIS A 11 6.14 -18.08 -0.60
CA HIS A 11 5.63 -17.64 0.71
C HIS A 11 4.14 -17.29 0.70
N ARG A 12 3.52 -17.18 -0.48
CA ARG A 12 2.06 -17.06 -0.63
C ARG A 12 1.34 -18.27 -0.03
N GLN A 13 2.02 -19.42 0.10
CA GLN A 13 1.46 -20.68 0.63
C GLN A 13 1.43 -20.75 2.17
N ARG A 14 2.07 -19.83 2.91
CA ARG A 14 1.98 -19.82 4.36
C ARG A 14 0.61 -19.33 4.81
N ILE A 15 -0.27 -20.29 5.08
CA ILE A 15 -1.64 -20.06 5.54
C ILE A 15 -1.68 -20.30 7.05
N ARG A 16 -2.25 -19.36 7.78
CA ARG A 16 -2.66 -19.57 9.18
C ARG A 16 -4.03 -20.22 9.17
N PRO A 17 -4.24 -21.37 9.85
CA PRO A 17 -5.55 -22.01 9.90
C PRO A 17 -6.60 -21.06 10.48
N LEU A 18 -7.79 -21.05 9.89
CA LEU A 18 -8.94 -20.33 10.38
C LEU A 18 -9.86 -21.33 11.10
N LEU A 19 -10.30 -20.93 12.28
CA LEU A 19 -11.36 -21.63 13.01
C LEU A 19 -12.55 -20.69 13.10
N VAL A 20 -13.67 -21.10 12.53
CA VAL A 20 -14.96 -20.40 12.75
C VAL A 20 -15.42 -20.76 14.16
N PRO A 21 -15.58 -19.79 15.06
CA PRO A 21 -16.00 -20.07 16.44
C PRO A 21 -17.46 -20.55 16.47
N GLY A 22 -17.79 -21.37 17.49
CA GLY A 22 -19.16 -21.84 17.69
C GLY A 22 -20.13 -20.71 18.07
N THR A 23 -19.64 -19.64 18.70
CA THR A 23 -20.43 -18.44 19.00
C THR A 23 -20.07 -17.32 18.00
N LEU A 24 -21.10 -16.87 17.28
CA LEU A 24 -20.95 -15.80 16.30
C LEU A 24 -21.25 -14.44 16.94
N GLU A 25 -20.37 -13.47 16.68
CA GLU A 25 -20.49 -12.11 17.21
C GLU A 25 -21.07 -11.15 16.17
N GLN A 26 -21.84 -10.18 16.62
CA GLN A 26 -22.24 -9.03 15.79
C GLN A 26 -21.15 -7.95 15.86
N PRO A 27 -20.85 -7.25 14.74
CA PRO A 27 -19.98 -6.09 14.79
C PRO A 27 -20.54 -4.99 15.68
N ASP A 28 -19.77 -4.58 16.68
CA ASP A 28 -20.18 -3.55 17.67
C ASP A 28 -19.59 -2.15 17.34
N GLY A 29 -18.79 -2.03 16.28
CA GLY A 29 -18.25 -0.78 15.80
C GLY A 29 -16.74 -0.72 15.79
N GLU A 30 -16.12 -0.09 16.77
CA GLU A 30 -14.68 0.05 16.80
C GLU A 30 -14.01 -1.24 17.27
N LEU A 31 -13.31 -1.89 16.34
CA LEU A 31 -12.57 -3.11 16.61
C LEU A 31 -11.12 -2.76 16.96
N LEU A 32 -10.71 -3.04 18.22
CA LEU A 32 -9.37 -2.79 18.75
C LEU A 32 -8.54 -4.06 18.81
N ASP A 33 -7.21 -3.94 18.57
CA ASP A 33 -6.26 -5.02 18.77
C ASP A 33 -5.67 -5.03 20.19
N THR A 34 -4.70 -5.92 20.46
CA THR A 34 -4.04 -6.04 21.79
C THR A 34 -3.29 -4.79 22.25
N ARG A 35 -3.03 -3.85 21.35
CA ARG A 35 -2.36 -2.57 21.62
C ARG A 35 -3.31 -1.37 21.52
N ALA A 36 -4.63 -1.61 21.59
CA ALA A 36 -5.70 -0.63 21.47
C ALA A 36 -5.68 0.15 20.12
N ARG A 37 -5.20 -0.47 19.03
CA ARG A 37 -5.17 0.13 17.70
C ARG A 37 -6.47 -0.20 16.95
N PRO A 38 -7.20 0.80 16.46
CA PRO A 38 -8.46 0.56 15.76
C PRO A 38 -8.24 -0.04 14.37
N LEU A 39 -9.20 -0.82 13.88
CA LEU A 39 -9.29 -1.24 12.50
C LEU A 39 -9.96 -0.13 11.67
N HIS A 40 -9.16 0.71 11.01
CA HIS A 40 -9.67 1.89 10.31
C HIS A 40 -9.46 1.85 8.79
N ASP A 41 -8.31 1.35 8.33
CA ASP A 41 -7.93 1.32 6.91
C ASP A 41 -7.89 -0.11 6.38
N LEU A 42 -8.55 -0.38 5.26
CA LEU A 42 -8.39 -1.64 4.51
C LEU A 42 -7.67 -1.36 3.18
N ARG A 43 -6.52 -2.01 2.97
CA ARG A 43 -5.84 -2.05 1.68
C ARG A 43 -6.19 -3.33 0.95
N ILE A 44 -6.61 -3.23 -0.31
CA ILE A 44 -7.04 -4.37 -1.12
C ILE A 44 -6.13 -4.47 -2.34
N SER A 45 -5.34 -5.54 -2.40
CA SER A 45 -4.58 -5.88 -3.59
C SER A 45 -5.52 -6.53 -4.61
N VAL A 46 -5.66 -5.94 -5.79
CA VAL A 46 -6.57 -6.42 -6.84
C VAL A 46 -5.87 -7.25 -7.91
N THR A 47 -4.53 -7.26 -7.91
CA THR A 47 -3.68 -8.03 -8.81
C THR A 47 -2.26 -8.12 -8.25
N ASP A 48 -1.57 -9.22 -8.48
CA ASP A 48 -0.15 -9.40 -8.19
C ASP A 48 0.75 -8.97 -9.36
N ARG A 49 0.16 -8.62 -10.53
CA ARG A 49 0.88 -8.21 -11.73
C ARG A 49 1.18 -6.73 -11.71
N CYS A 50 2.37 -6.37 -12.21
CA CYS A 50 2.79 -5.00 -12.44
C CYS A 50 3.51 -4.92 -13.79
N ASN A 51 3.42 -3.77 -14.46
CA ASN A 51 4.17 -3.49 -15.68
C ASN A 51 5.51 -2.77 -15.40
N PHE A 52 5.78 -2.39 -14.15
CA PHE A 52 7.08 -1.90 -13.69
C PHE A 52 7.84 -3.00 -12.93
N ARG A 53 9.16 -2.82 -12.80
CA ARG A 53 10.08 -3.72 -12.09
C ARG A 53 10.91 -2.94 -11.07
N CYS A 54 10.23 -2.04 -10.34
CA CYS A 54 10.91 -1.17 -9.38
C CYS A 54 11.87 -1.96 -8.49
N VAL A 55 13.11 -1.48 -8.42
CA VAL A 55 14.24 -2.15 -7.76
C VAL A 55 13.98 -2.43 -6.28
N TYR A 56 13.08 -1.65 -5.66
CA TYR A 56 12.70 -1.81 -4.24
C TYR A 56 11.43 -2.64 -4.01
N CYS A 57 10.71 -3.07 -5.07
CA CYS A 57 9.42 -3.74 -4.96
C CYS A 57 9.36 -5.08 -5.72
N MET A 58 9.70 -5.07 -7.00
CA MET A 58 9.60 -6.22 -7.91
C MET A 58 10.82 -6.32 -8.82
N PRO A 59 12.05 -6.52 -8.29
CA PRO A 59 13.27 -6.53 -9.09
C PRO A 59 13.24 -7.62 -10.16
N LYS A 60 13.74 -7.31 -11.37
CA LYS A 60 13.78 -8.25 -12.53
C LYS A 60 14.50 -9.54 -12.25
N SER A 61 15.46 -9.56 -11.33
CA SER A 61 16.19 -10.77 -10.93
C SER A 61 15.29 -11.85 -10.29
N ILE A 62 14.11 -11.45 -9.81
CA ILE A 62 13.13 -12.36 -9.18
C ILE A 62 11.84 -12.38 -10.01
N PHE A 63 11.35 -11.21 -10.45
CA PHE A 63 10.08 -11.07 -11.19
C PHE A 63 10.35 -10.95 -12.69
N ASP A 64 11.02 -11.94 -13.24
CA ASP A 64 11.34 -12.03 -14.65
C ASP A 64 10.12 -12.44 -15.51
N LYS A 65 10.37 -12.76 -16.80
CA LYS A 65 9.34 -13.21 -17.74
C LYS A 65 8.74 -14.58 -17.39
N ASP A 66 9.48 -15.39 -16.63
CA ASP A 66 9.11 -16.77 -16.28
C ASP A 66 8.49 -16.85 -14.87
N TYR A 67 8.38 -15.69 -14.16
CA TYR A 67 7.76 -15.64 -12.84
C TYR A 67 6.27 -16.02 -12.88
N ASN A 68 5.89 -16.99 -12.04
CA ASN A 68 4.53 -17.51 -11.97
C ASN A 68 3.60 -16.59 -11.16
N PHE A 69 2.98 -15.62 -11.85
CA PHE A 69 1.88 -14.84 -11.28
C PHE A 69 0.64 -15.71 -11.07
N LEU A 70 -0.24 -15.28 -10.15
CA LEU A 70 -1.46 -16.01 -9.87
C LEU A 70 -2.34 -16.16 -11.13
N PRO A 71 -2.90 -17.38 -11.36
CA PRO A 71 -3.89 -17.55 -12.39
C PRO A 71 -5.15 -16.71 -12.09
N HIS A 72 -5.81 -16.23 -13.14
CA HIS A 72 -6.96 -15.33 -13.01
C HIS A 72 -8.08 -15.91 -12.11
N GLY A 73 -8.33 -17.21 -12.16
CA GLY A 73 -9.33 -17.88 -11.32
C GLY A 73 -8.99 -17.94 -9.84
N SER A 74 -7.72 -17.69 -9.47
CA SER A 74 -7.31 -17.60 -8.06
C SER A 74 -7.57 -16.23 -7.46
N LEU A 75 -7.80 -15.20 -8.28
CA LEU A 75 -8.08 -13.86 -7.80
C LEU A 75 -9.50 -13.79 -7.22
N LEU A 76 -9.70 -12.93 -6.23
CA LEU A 76 -11.05 -12.59 -5.78
C LEU A 76 -11.85 -11.93 -6.91
N SER A 77 -13.14 -12.24 -7.01
CA SER A 77 -14.07 -11.50 -7.85
C SER A 77 -14.38 -10.13 -7.24
N PHE A 78 -14.97 -9.22 -8.03
CA PHE A 78 -15.34 -7.90 -7.52
C PHE A 78 -16.46 -7.98 -6.49
N GLU A 79 -17.35 -8.97 -6.63
CA GLU A 79 -18.43 -9.28 -5.68
C GLU A 79 -17.85 -9.79 -4.35
N GLU A 80 -16.87 -10.71 -4.39
CA GLU A 80 -16.17 -11.20 -3.20
C GLU A 80 -15.44 -10.06 -2.47
N ILE A 81 -14.72 -9.20 -3.21
CA ILE A 81 -14.05 -8.03 -2.64
C ILE A 81 -15.06 -7.09 -1.99
N THR A 82 -16.18 -6.81 -2.66
CA THR A 82 -17.23 -5.91 -2.14
C THR A 82 -17.92 -6.51 -0.89
N ARG A 83 -18.15 -7.83 -0.88
CA ARG A 83 -18.67 -8.54 0.28
C ARG A 83 -17.76 -8.40 1.49
N ILE A 84 -16.45 -8.68 1.31
CA ILE A 84 -15.45 -8.52 2.38
C ILE A 84 -15.37 -7.05 2.84
N ALA A 85 -15.32 -6.10 1.90
CA ALA A 85 -15.26 -4.67 2.22
C ALA A 85 -16.43 -4.24 3.13
N ARG A 86 -17.64 -4.71 2.86
CA ARG A 86 -18.83 -4.44 3.69
C ARG A 86 -18.65 -4.97 5.12
N LEU A 87 -18.08 -6.17 5.28
CA LEU A 87 -17.81 -6.74 6.60
C LEU A 87 -16.77 -5.91 7.37
N PHE A 88 -15.71 -5.46 6.71
CA PHE A 88 -14.72 -4.58 7.33
C PHE A 88 -15.31 -3.22 7.73
N ILE A 89 -16.20 -2.65 6.92
CA ILE A 89 -16.91 -1.41 7.27
C ILE A 89 -17.76 -1.58 8.52
N ALA A 90 -18.42 -2.73 8.68
CA ALA A 90 -19.18 -3.04 9.90
C ALA A 90 -18.30 -3.08 11.15
N HIS A 91 -16.99 -3.32 11.01
CA HIS A 91 -15.98 -3.27 12.07
C HIS A 91 -15.26 -1.92 12.22
N GLY A 92 -15.74 -0.84 11.57
CA GLY A 92 -15.20 0.51 11.76
C GLY A 92 -14.28 1.00 10.64
N VAL A 93 -14.06 0.23 9.58
CA VAL A 93 -13.27 0.72 8.43
C VAL A 93 -14.02 1.85 7.75
N THR A 94 -13.35 2.99 7.59
CA THR A 94 -13.87 4.18 6.90
C THR A 94 -13.08 4.50 5.63
N LYS A 95 -11.96 3.79 5.42
CA LYS A 95 -11.08 4.03 4.28
C LYS A 95 -10.67 2.75 3.59
N ILE A 96 -10.89 2.70 2.28
CA ILE A 96 -10.43 1.62 1.42
C ILE A 96 -9.43 2.15 0.40
N ARG A 97 -8.31 1.42 0.29
CA ARG A 97 -7.30 1.71 -0.73
C ARG A 97 -7.14 0.53 -1.65
N LEU A 98 -7.44 0.74 -2.94
CA LEU A 98 -7.11 -0.22 -3.99
C LEU A 98 -5.63 -0.12 -4.35
N THR A 99 -4.98 -1.26 -4.43
CA THR A 99 -3.55 -1.42 -4.70
C THR A 99 -3.29 -2.77 -5.38
N GLY A 100 -2.06 -3.26 -5.36
CA GLY A 100 -1.67 -4.55 -5.92
C GLY A 100 -0.22 -4.48 -6.37
N GLY A 101 0.11 -5.16 -7.46
CA GLY A 101 1.22 -4.74 -8.31
C GLY A 101 0.85 -3.39 -8.93
N GLU A 102 0.21 -3.39 -10.10
CA GLU A 102 -0.41 -2.16 -10.64
C GLU A 102 -1.93 -2.37 -10.78
N PRO A 103 -2.76 -1.71 -9.96
CA PRO A 103 -4.20 -1.96 -9.94
C PRO A 103 -4.90 -1.62 -11.25
N LEU A 104 -4.38 -0.66 -12.04
CA LEU A 104 -4.97 -0.27 -13.32
C LEU A 104 -4.80 -1.32 -14.42
N LEU A 105 -3.98 -2.35 -14.20
CA LEU A 105 -3.90 -3.54 -15.05
C LEU A 105 -5.08 -4.50 -14.84
N ARG A 106 -5.79 -4.41 -13.70
CA ARG A 106 -6.99 -5.23 -13.48
C ARG A 106 -8.09 -4.78 -14.44
N LYS A 107 -8.48 -5.68 -15.36
CA LYS A 107 -9.54 -5.39 -16.34
C LYS A 107 -10.83 -4.96 -15.64
N ASN A 108 -11.46 -3.90 -16.13
CA ASN A 108 -12.71 -3.35 -15.60
C ASN A 108 -12.64 -2.91 -14.13
N ILE A 109 -11.50 -2.44 -13.65
CA ILE A 109 -11.31 -1.97 -12.25
C ILE A 109 -12.33 -0.89 -11.86
N GLU A 110 -12.81 -0.07 -12.82
CA GLU A 110 -13.85 0.94 -12.65
C GLU A 110 -15.18 0.33 -12.17
N LYS A 111 -15.49 -0.93 -12.52
CA LYS A 111 -16.67 -1.63 -11.98
C LYS A 111 -16.53 -1.88 -10.49
N LEU A 112 -15.33 -2.33 -10.04
CA LEU A 112 -15.07 -2.51 -8.61
C LEU A 112 -15.16 -1.17 -7.88
N VAL A 113 -14.59 -0.10 -8.44
CA VAL A 113 -14.70 1.24 -7.87
C VAL A 113 -16.17 1.63 -7.71
N GLY A 114 -17.00 1.40 -8.75
CA GLY A 114 -18.44 1.67 -8.70
C GLY A 114 -19.17 0.86 -7.62
N MET A 115 -18.84 -0.41 -7.46
CA MET A 115 -19.44 -1.25 -6.41
C MET A 115 -19.04 -0.77 -5.00
N LEU A 116 -17.77 -0.41 -4.79
CA LEU A 116 -17.27 0.07 -3.50
C LEU A 116 -17.77 1.48 -3.17
N SER A 117 -17.96 2.36 -4.15
CA SER A 117 -18.46 3.73 -3.95
C SER A 117 -19.91 3.78 -3.47
N GLN A 118 -20.67 2.70 -3.63
CA GLN A 118 -22.04 2.59 -3.09
C GLN A 118 -22.07 2.22 -1.61
N LEU A 119 -20.95 1.77 -1.05
CA LEU A 119 -20.87 1.43 0.36
C LEU A 119 -20.82 2.69 1.22
N ARG A 120 -21.36 2.62 2.41
CA ARG A 120 -21.38 3.72 3.40
C ARG A 120 -20.72 3.25 4.68
N THR A 121 -20.00 4.15 5.33
CA THR A 121 -19.48 3.94 6.68
C THR A 121 -20.63 3.68 7.65
N ARG A 122 -20.35 3.16 8.84
CA ARG A 122 -21.39 2.88 9.84
C ARG A 122 -22.25 4.09 10.22
N ASP A 123 -21.66 5.28 10.19
CA ASP A 123 -22.35 6.56 10.46
C ASP A 123 -22.98 7.19 9.21
N GLY A 124 -23.08 6.44 8.10
CA GLY A 124 -23.77 6.83 6.88
C GLY A 124 -22.96 7.75 5.95
N ARG A 125 -21.73 8.11 6.29
CA ARG A 125 -20.85 8.93 5.43
C ARG A 125 -20.33 8.16 4.23
N ASP A 126 -19.86 8.89 3.24
CA ASP A 126 -19.14 8.32 2.11
C ASP A 126 -17.82 7.66 2.55
N LEU A 127 -17.49 6.56 1.90
CA LEU A 127 -16.23 5.87 2.12
C LEU A 127 -15.07 6.66 1.52
N ASP A 128 -13.95 6.81 2.27
CA ASP A 128 -12.69 7.32 1.68
C ASP A 128 -12.09 6.26 0.74
N LEU A 129 -12.54 6.27 -0.52
CA LEU A 129 -12.12 5.33 -1.55
C LEU A 129 -10.97 5.91 -2.37
N THR A 130 -9.81 5.28 -2.29
CA THR A 130 -8.57 5.74 -2.94
C THR A 130 -7.86 4.61 -3.67
N LEU A 131 -7.00 4.96 -4.62
CA LEU A 131 -6.21 4.02 -5.42
C LEU A 131 -4.74 4.47 -5.43
N THR A 132 -3.81 3.51 -5.34
CA THR A 132 -2.37 3.77 -5.51
C THR A 132 -1.93 3.17 -6.84
N THR A 133 -1.23 3.95 -7.68
CA THR A 133 -0.83 3.55 -9.03
C THR A 133 0.56 4.09 -9.40
N ASN A 134 1.24 3.40 -10.30
CA ASN A 134 2.44 3.91 -10.99
C ASN A 134 2.11 4.90 -12.12
N ALA A 135 0.82 5.19 -12.32
CA ALA A 135 0.24 6.11 -13.28
C ALA A 135 0.45 5.77 -14.77
N SER A 136 1.09 4.65 -15.11
CA SER A 136 1.31 4.27 -16.52
C SER A 136 0.02 4.17 -17.37
N LEU A 137 -1.12 3.96 -16.73
CA LEU A 137 -2.44 3.90 -17.36
C LEU A 137 -3.39 5.01 -16.90
N LEU A 138 -2.94 5.88 -15.98
CA LEU A 138 -3.81 6.83 -15.30
C LEU A 138 -4.42 7.86 -16.25
N ALA A 139 -3.64 8.41 -17.18
CA ALA A 139 -4.14 9.39 -18.15
C ALA A 139 -5.37 8.87 -18.91
N ARG A 140 -5.34 7.59 -19.31
CA ARG A 140 -6.44 6.95 -20.05
C ARG A 140 -7.64 6.57 -19.19
N LYS A 141 -7.43 6.35 -17.89
CA LYS A 141 -8.46 5.81 -16.98
C LYS A 141 -9.01 6.84 -15.98
N ALA A 142 -8.41 8.02 -15.88
CA ALA A 142 -8.77 9.01 -14.87
C ALA A 142 -10.26 9.37 -14.89
N GLN A 143 -10.81 9.67 -16.07
CA GLN A 143 -12.22 10.02 -16.21
C GLN A 143 -13.14 8.87 -15.77
N SER A 144 -12.95 7.66 -16.30
CA SER A 144 -13.80 6.50 -15.97
C SER A 144 -13.72 6.11 -14.48
N LEU A 145 -12.56 6.29 -13.85
CA LEU A 145 -12.40 6.08 -12.41
C LEU A 145 -13.17 7.14 -11.60
N LYS A 146 -13.12 8.40 -12.04
CA LYS A 146 -13.89 9.51 -11.42
C LYS A 146 -15.39 9.27 -11.53
N ASP A 147 -15.86 8.92 -12.74
CA ASP A 147 -17.27 8.65 -13.00
C ASP A 147 -17.79 7.45 -12.19
N ALA A 148 -16.93 6.47 -11.94
CA ALA A 148 -17.21 5.32 -11.06
C ALA A 148 -17.24 5.68 -9.56
N GLY A 149 -16.84 6.89 -9.15
CA GLY A 149 -16.90 7.35 -7.78
C GLY A 149 -15.58 7.26 -6.99
N LEU A 150 -14.43 7.10 -7.69
CA LEU A 150 -13.14 7.22 -7.02
C LEU A 150 -12.94 8.67 -6.53
N THR A 151 -12.53 8.83 -5.28
CA THR A 151 -12.37 10.17 -4.69
C THR A 151 -11.01 10.78 -5.01
N ARG A 152 -9.94 10.01 -4.88
CA ARG A 152 -8.56 10.50 -5.05
C ARG A 152 -7.58 9.38 -5.39
N VAL A 153 -6.42 9.77 -5.91
CA VAL A 153 -5.33 8.86 -6.24
C VAL A 153 -4.06 9.17 -5.45
N THR A 154 -3.25 8.15 -5.29
CA THR A 154 -1.85 8.27 -4.90
C THR A 154 -1.01 7.76 -6.06
N VAL A 155 -0.05 8.57 -6.53
CA VAL A 155 0.85 8.23 -7.64
C VAL A 155 2.24 7.95 -7.09
N SER A 156 2.86 6.86 -7.53
CA SER A 156 4.28 6.58 -7.26
C SER A 156 5.14 7.24 -8.33
N LEU A 157 6.04 8.13 -7.91
CA LEU A 157 6.97 8.86 -8.80
C LEU A 157 8.27 9.11 -8.05
N ASP A 158 9.35 8.43 -8.46
CA ASP A 158 10.59 8.38 -7.71
C ASP A 158 11.65 9.37 -8.22
N SER A 159 11.42 10.06 -9.34
CA SER A 159 12.30 11.08 -9.92
C SER A 159 11.56 11.90 -10.98
N LEU A 160 12.02 13.13 -11.25
CA LEU A 160 11.66 13.93 -12.43
C LEU A 160 12.66 13.77 -13.57
N ASP A 161 13.89 13.34 -13.28
CA ASP A 161 14.88 12.99 -14.28
C ASP A 161 14.55 11.62 -14.89
N ASP A 162 14.39 11.58 -16.22
CA ASP A 162 13.93 10.38 -16.94
C ASP A 162 14.90 9.20 -16.80
N ALA A 163 16.20 9.47 -16.76
CA ALA A 163 17.22 8.42 -16.61
C ALA A 163 17.15 7.79 -15.20
N THR A 164 17.11 8.61 -14.16
CA THR A 164 16.95 8.16 -12.76
C THR A 164 15.61 7.46 -12.56
N PHE A 165 14.52 7.97 -13.15
CA PHE A 165 13.21 7.35 -13.07
C PHE A 165 13.21 5.94 -13.70
N LYS A 166 13.80 5.79 -14.90
CA LYS A 166 13.95 4.48 -15.57
C LYS A 166 14.85 3.52 -14.80
N GLN A 167 15.87 4.03 -14.13
CA GLN A 167 16.73 3.23 -13.27
C GLN A 167 15.99 2.73 -12.01
N MET A 168 15.09 3.53 -11.42
CA MET A 168 14.28 3.15 -10.27
C MET A 168 13.20 2.13 -10.61
N ASN A 169 12.49 2.32 -11.73
CA ASN A 169 11.38 1.45 -12.13
C ASN A 169 11.82 0.26 -13.01
N ASP A 170 13.07 0.25 -13.46
CA ASP A 170 13.74 -0.77 -14.27
C ASP A 170 12.94 -1.20 -15.52
N VAL A 171 12.29 -0.22 -16.18
CA VAL A 171 11.63 -0.37 -17.47
C VAL A 171 11.82 0.90 -18.30
N ASP A 172 11.75 0.76 -19.63
CA ASP A 172 11.80 1.91 -20.54
C ASP A 172 10.40 2.57 -20.64
N PHE A 173 10.05 3.32 -19.59
CA PHE A 173 8.81 4.09 -19.53
C PHE A 173 9.15 5.55 -19.20
N PRO A 174 8.72 6.53 -20.02
CA PRO A 174 9.10 7.93 -19.81
C PRO A 174 8.37 8.56 -18.62
N VAL A 175 9.09 9.36 -17.83
CA VAL A 175 8.53 10.06 -16.66
C VAL A 175 7.43 11.03 -17.05
N GLU A 176 7.49 11.61 -18.24
CA GLU A 176 6.49 12.54 -18.77
C GLU A 176 5.08 11.94 -18.83
N GLU A 177 4.96 10.64 -19.12
CA GLU A 177 3.68 9.93 -19.14
C GLU A 177 3.06 9.81 -17.73
N VAL A 178 3.89 9.71 -16.69
CA VAL A 178 3.42 9.74 -15.30
C VAL A 178 2.94 11.14 -14.93
N LEU A 179 3.68 12.17 -15.31
CA LEU A 179 3.30 13.57 -15.08
C LEU A 179 2.00 13.93 -15.81
N ASN A 180 1.84 13.47 -17.06
CA ASN A 180 0.58 13.57 -17.80
C ASN A 180 -0.56 12.86 -17.07
N GLY A 181 -0.32 11.66 -16.51
CA GLY A 181 -1.29 10.95 -15.69
C GLY A 181 -1.75 11.75 -14.47
N ILE A 182 -0.82 12.43 -13.79
CA ILE A 182 -1.12 13.33 -12.65
C ILE A 182 -1.97 14.51 -13.11
N ALA A 183 -1.60 15.16 -14.22
CA ALA A 183 -2.32 16.31 -14.79
C ALA A 183 -3.77 15.92 -15.16
N MET A 184 -3.96 14.81 -15.87
CA MET A 184 -5.30 14.31 -16.22
C MET A 184 -6.13 13.95 -14.99
N ALA A 185 -5.54 13.30 -13.97
CA ALA A 185 -6.23 12.99 -12.72
C ALA A 185 -6.67 14.28 -11.98
N HIS A 186 -5.84 15.31 -11.98
CA HIS A 186 -6.19 16.61 -11.44
C HIS A 186 -7.34 17.27 -12.21
N GLN A 187 -7.26 17.28 -13.54
CA GLN A 187 -8.25 17.90 -14.40
C GLN A 187 -9.66 17.30 -14.21
N VAL A 188 -9.77 15.98 -14.00
CA VAL A 188 -11.05 15.31 -13.73
C VAL A 188 -11.49 15.38 -12.27
N GLY A 189 -10.71 16.02 -11.39
CA GLY A 189 -11.05 16.22 -9.96
C GLY A 189 -10.81 15.00 -9.08
N LEU A 190 -9.81 14.14 -9.40
CA LEU A 190 -9.31 13.08 -8.52
C LEU A 190 -8.28 13.66 -7.54
N GLY A 191 -8.72 14.37 -6.50
CA GLY A 191 -7.82 15.09 -5.61
C GLY A 191 -8.26 15.15 -4.15
N PRO A 192 -7.33 15.60 -3.25
CA PRO A 192 -5.93 15.96 -3.51
C PRO A 192 -5.08 14.76 -3.91
N ILE A 193 -4.26 14.92 -4.96
CA ILE A 193 -3.33 13.88 -5.41
C ILE A 193 -2.16 13.83 -4.46
N LYS A 194 -1.82 12.62 -4.01
CA LYS A 194 -0.60 12.38 -3.24
C LYS A 194 0.44 11.73 -4.15
N VAL A 195 1.64 12.30 -4.20
CA VAL A 195 2.76 11.78 -4.98
C VAL A 195 3.75 11.16 -4.01
N ASN A 196 4.02 9.87 -4.14
CA ASN A 196 4.94 9.12 -3.30
C ASN A 196 6.29 8.96 -4.00
N MET A 197 7.36 9.32 -3.33
CA MET A 197 8.74 9.06 -3.71
C MET A 197 9.38 8.15 -2.66
N VAL A 198 9.79 6.96 -3.05
CA VAL A 198 10.69 6.14 -2.22
C VAL A 198 12.10 6.69 -2.39
N VAL A 199 12.73 7.12 -1.29
CA VAL A 199 14.09 7.67 -1.33
C VAL A 199 15.09 6.56 -1.01
N LYS A 200 15.91 6.21 -2.01
CA LYS A 200 16.99 5.23 -1.89
C LYS A 200 18.34 5.92 -2.05
N GLY A 201 19.15 5.88 -1.00
CA GLY A 201 20.48 6.48 -0.99
C GLY A 201 21.39 5.97 -2.11
N GLY A 202 22.08 6.88 -2.78
CA GLY A 202 22.98 6.58 -3.90
C GLY A 202 22.28 6.26 -5.23
N LEU A 203 20.95 6.36 -5.29
CA LEU A 203 20.19 6.09 -6.52
C LEU A 203 19.32 7.26 -6.96
N ASN A 204 18.43 7.76 -6.08
CA ASN A 204 17.56 8.90 -6.40
C ASN A 204 17.51 9.96 -5.29
N ASP A 205 18.37 9.90 -4.30
CA ASP A 205 18.37 10.85 -3.19
C ASP A 205 18.78 12.28 -3.60
N GLN A 206 19.42 12.47 -4.75
CA GLN A 206 19.66 13.77 -5.39
C GLN A 206 18.36 14.44 -5.86
N GLU A 207 17.29 13.66 -6.10
CA GLU A 207 15.98 14.14 -6.58
C GLU A 207 15.11 14.74 -5.46
N ILE A 208 15.51 14.65 -4.19
CA ILE A 208 14.72 15.20 -3.06
C ILE A 208 14.39 16.68 -3.28
N VAL A 209 15.40 17.50 -3.60
CA VAL A 209 15.22 18.95 -3.76
C VAL A 209 14.51 19.30 -5.09
N PRO A 210 14.86 18.72 -6.25
CA PRO A 210 14.12 18.91 -7.49
C PRO A 210 12.63 18.57 -7.35
N MET A 211 12.30 17.40 -6.78
CA MET A 211 10.92 16.97 -6.53
C MET A 211 10.17 17.93 -5.61
N ALA A 212 10.79 18.33 -4.49
CA ALA A 212 10.19 19.29 -3.56
C ALA A 212 9.89 20.63 -4.25
N ARG A 213 10.83 21.14 -5.06
CA ARG A 213 10.66 22.41 -5.80
C ARG A 213 9.56 22.32 -6.85
N TYR A 214 9.50 21.22 -7.60
CA TYR A 214 8.48 21.01 -8.64
C TYR A 214 7.05 20.98 -8.07
N PHE A 215 6.85 20.26 -6.94
CA PHE A 215 5.51 20.10 -6.36
C PHE A 215 5.11 21.24 -5.39
N LYS A 216 6.03 22.13 -5.02
CA LYS A 216 5.81 23.19 -4.01
C LYS A 216 4.61 24.09 -4.32
N GLU A 217 4.44 24.49 -5.58
CA GLU A 217 3.38 25.40 -6.01
C GLU A 217 2.21 24.68 -6.69
N THR A 218 2.10 23.36 -6.48
CA THR A 218 1.01 22.56 -7.00
C THR A 218 -0.01 22.23 -5.92
N PRO A 219 -1.26 21.89 -6.25
CA PRO A 219 -2.23 21.40 -5.28
C PRO A 219 -1.96 19.95 -4.82
N HIS A 220 -0.83 19.37 -5.19
CA HIS A 220 -0.48 17.99 -4.89
C HIS A 220 0.38 17.90 -3.63
N ILE A 221 0.30 16.77 -2.93
CA ILE A 221 1.06 16.53 -1.71
C ILE A 221 2.18 15.55 -2.03
N LEU A 222 3.42 16.04 -2.12
CA LEU A 222 4.60 15.18 -2.26
C LEU A 222 4.89 14.50 -0.93
N ARG A 223 5.16 13.18 -0.96
CA ARG A 223 5.51 12.41 0.22
C ARG A 223 6.77 11.60 -0.02
N PHE A 224 7.78 11.85 0.79
CA PHE A 224 9.02 11.09 0.81
C PHE A 224 8.87 9.88 1.73
N ILE A 225 9.27 8.71 1.26
CA ILE A 225 9.18 7.44 1.98
C ILE A 225 10.58 6.89 2.17
N GLU A 226 10.96 6.62 3.41
CA GLU A 226 12.22 5.92 3.69
C GLU A 226 12.20 4.53 3.04
N TYR A 227 13.31 4.16 2.37
CA TYR A 227 13.48 2.83 1.78
C TYR A 227 13.39 1.75 2.84
N MET A 228 12.46 0.81 2.68
CA MET A 228 12.12 -0.21 3.67
C MET A 228 12.50 -1.61 3.23
N ASP A 229 12.72 -2.49 4.22
CA ASP A 229 12.96 -3.93 4.08
C ASP A 229 11.66 -4.74 3.85
N VAL A 230 10.80 -4.28 2.94
CA VAL A 230 9.55 -4.95 2.58
C VAL A 230 9.78 -6.15 1.68
N GLY A 231 8.99 -7.21 1.86
CA GLY A 231 9.18 -8.44 1.11
C GLY A 231 10.50 -9.17 1.44
N ALA A 232 10.90 -10.07 0.56
CA ALA A 232 12.13 -10.85 0.68
C ALA A 232 13.10 -10.61 -0.50
N SER A 233 12.68 -9.86 -1.52
CA SER A 233 13.34 -9.78 -2.83
C SER A 233 14.09 -8.47 -3.09
N ASN A 234 13.88 -7.41 -2.30
CA ASN A 234 14.33 -6.05 -2.63
C ASN A 234 15.80 -5.73 -2.29
N GLY A 235 16.55 -6.67 -1.70
CA GLY A 235 17.97 -6.49 -1.40
C GLY A 235 18.31 -5.36 -0.43
N TRP A 236 17.35 -4.95 0.41
CA TRP A 236 17.45 -3.80 1.32
C TRP A 236 18.71 -3.80 2.20
N LYS A 237 19.30 -2.62 2.36
CA LYS A 237 20.43 -2.35 3.25
C LYS A 237 20.16 -1.06 4.04
N MET A 238 20.60 -1.03 5.29
CA MET A 238 20.41 0.11 6.18
C MET A 238 21.19 1.36 5.73
N ASP A 239 22.34 1.20 5.12
CA ASP A 239 23.19 2.28 4.61
C ASP A 239 22.59 2.99 3.37
N GLU A 240 21.61 2.38 2.73
CA GLU A 240 20.84 2.98 1.63
C GLU A 240 19.61 3.78 2.11
N VAL A 241 19.36 3.81 3.42
CA VAL A 241 18.22 4.54 4.01
C VAL A 241 18.61 6.01 4.21
N ILE A 242 17.85 6.91 3.60
CA ILE A 242 17.95 8.35 3.87
C ILE A 242 16.89 8.69 4.93
N PRO A 243 17.29 9.08 6.15
CA PRO A 243 16.34 9.44 7.21
C PRO A 243 15.43 10.61 6.81
N SER A 244 14.18 10.57 7.23
CA SER A 244 13.23 11.67 6.98
C SER A 244 13.73 13.03 7.49
N ALA A 245 14.46 13.06 8.60
CA ALA A 245 15.09 14.28 9.11
C ALA A 245 16.11 14.86 8.13
N GLU A 246 16.85 14.00 7.42
CA GLU A 246 17.81 14.41 6.40
C GLU A 246 17.09 14.98 5.15
N VAL A 247 15.97 14.37 4.75
CA VAL A 247 15.11 14.91 3.68
C VAL A 247 14.68 16.34 4.00
N ILE A 248 14.12 16.56 5.20
CA ILE A 248 13.71 17.90 5.65
C ILE A 248 14.90 18.87 5.71
N ARG A 249 16.07 18.43 6.20
CA ARG A 249 17.28 19.26 6.26
C ARG A 249 17.72 19.70 4.86
N ARG A 250 17.73 18.81 3.87
CA ARG A 250 18.13 19.13 2.47
C ARG A 250 17.17 20.13 1.83
N ILE A 251 15.86 19.98 2.04
CA ILE A 251 14.84 20.88 1.50
C ILE A 251 15.01 22.28 2.11
N ARG A 252 15.19 22.39 3.43
CA ARG A 252 15.46 23.68 4.10
C ARG A 252 16.75 24.33 3.63
N ALA A 253 17.83 23.55 3.49
CA ALA A 253 19.12 24.04 2.98
C ALA A 253 19.04 24.60 1.55
N ALA A 254 18.03 24.17 0.78
CA ALA A 254 17.73 24.69 -0.56
C ALA A 254 16.83 25.95 -0.55
N GLY A 255 16.60 26.58 0.62
CA GLY A 255 15.82 27.80 0.78
C GLY A 255 14.30 27.60 0.81
N MET A 256 13.83 26.37 1.05
CA MET A 256 12.41 26.04 1.17
C MET A 256 12.09 25.74 2.64
N ASP A 257 11.75 26.77 3.42
CA ASP A 257 11.47 26.63 4.84
C ASP A 257 10.19 25.82 5.09
N LEU A 258 10.26 24.91 6.07
CA LEU A 258 9.21 23.96 6.41
C LEU A 258 8.88 24.04 7.90
N GLN A 259 7.58 24.00 8.23
CA GLN A 259 7.06 23.88 9.59
C GLN A 259 6.28 22.57 9.73
N ALA A 260 6.54 21.82 10.79
CA ALA A 260 5.74 20.65 11.12
C ALA A 260 4.31 21.03 11.47
N ILE A 261 3.32 20.27 11.01
CA ILE A 261 1.90 20.45 11.31
C ILE A 261 1.30 19.14 11.84
N GLY A 262 0.19 19.24 12.58
CA GLY A 262 -0.48 18.09 13.16
C GLY A 262 -1.00 17.09 12.13
N ALA A 263 -1.13 15.82 12.55
CA ALA A 263 -1.80 14.78 11.76
C ALA A 263 -3.29 15.12 11.55
N ASN A 264 -3.87 14.68 10.43
CA ASN A 264 -5.31 14.83 10.19
C ASN A 264 -6.16 13.90 11.06
N TYR A 265 -5.62 12.72 11.41
CA TYR A 265 -6.27 11.71 12.24
C TYR A 265 -5.22 10.79 12.88
N THR A 266 -5.57 10.13 13.98
CA THR A 266 -4.70 9.15 14.64
C THR A 266 -4.42 7.97 13.71
N GLY A 267 -3.14 7.60 13.55
CA GLY A 267 -2.71 6.53 12.63
C GLY A 267 -2.39 7.02 11.21
N GLU A 268 -2.42 8.34 10.94
CA GLU A 268 -1.88 8.89 9.69
C GLU A 268 -0.40 8.52 9.55
N THR A 269 -0.02 7.94 8.40
CA THR A 269 1.32 7.37 8.20
C THR A 269 2.40 8.44 8.01
N ALA A 270 2.05 9.58 7.41
CA ALA A 270 2.99 10.62 7.05
C ALA A 270 3.05 11.71 8.12
N GLY A 271 4.24 12.02 8.62
CA GLY A 271 4.50 13.28 9.31
C GLY A 271 4.34 14.43 8.31
N ARG A 272 3.49 15.41 8.65
CA ARG A 272 3.09 16.50 7.76
C ARG A 272 3.92 17.75 7.98
N TRP A 273 4.29 18.41 6.89
CA TRP A 273 5.03 19.66 6.89
C TRP A 273 4.43 20.63 5.90
N ARG A 274 4.34 21.91 6.27
CA ARG A 274 3.88 22.99 5.41
C ARG A 274 5.04 23.90 5.08
N TYR A 275 5.08 24.39 3.84
CA TYR A 275 5.98 25.49 3.49
C TYR A 275 5.58 26.77 4.23
N VAL A 276 6.56 27.49 4.82
CA VAL A 276 6.32 28.67 5.64
C VAL A 276 5.68 29.80 4.82
N ASP A 277 5.98 29.86 3.52
CA ASP A 277 5.38 30.83 2.59
C ASP A 277 3.95 30.48 2.15
N GLY A 278 3.40 29.38 2.63
CA GLY A 278 2.02 28.95 2.33
C GLY A 278 1.84 28.25 0.98
N SER A 279 2.91 27.99 0.21
CA SER A 279 2.84 27.43 -1.14
C SER A 279 2.46 25.94 -1.23
N GLY A 280 2.23 25.26 -0.12
CA GLY A 280 1.79 23.85 -0.14
C GLY A 280 2.24 23.04 1.07
N GLU A 281 2.14 21.73 0.91
CA GLU A 281 2.42 20.74 1.95
C GLU A 281 3.27 19.59 1.39
N ILE A 282 4.16 19.07 2.22
CA ILE A 282 4.84 17.79 1.98
C ILE A 282 4.60 16.83 3.14
N GLY A 283 4.83 15.55 2.91
CA GLY A 283 4.83 14.50 3.93
C GLY A 283 6.13 13.73 3.99
N VAL A 284 6.46 13.19 5.15
CA VAL A 284 7.55 12.20 5.30
C VAL A 284 7.02 10.94 5.96
N ILE A 285 7.41 9.78 5.45
CA ILE A 285 7.00 8.48 5.99
C ILE A 285 8.25 7.79 6.55
N SER A 286 8.48 8.02 7.84
CA SER A 286 9.67 7.60 8.58
C SER A 286 9.57 6.14 9.04
N SER A 287 9.42 5.22 8.08
CA SER A 287 9.12 3.80 8.36
C SER A 287 10.26 3.06 9.03
N VAL A 288 11.48 3.57 8.94
CA VAL A 288 12.72 2.95 9.45
C VAL A 288 13.22 3.70 10.68
N THR A 289 13.34 5.02 10.60
CA THR A 289 13.96 5.83 11.66
C THR A 289 13.01 6.26 12.77
N GLN A 290 11.70 6.35 12.46
CA GLN A 290 10.65 6.69 13.44
C GLN A 290 9.43 5.78 13.20
N ALA A 291 9.51 4.55 13.70
CA ALA A 291 8.46 3.57 13.51
C ALA A 291 7.11 4.05 14.09
N PHE A 292 6.05 3.88 13.29
CA PHE A 292 4.67 4.27 13.64
C PHE A 292 3.75 3.06 13.86
N CYS A 293 4.30 1.98 14.45
CA CYS A 293 3.54 0.76 14.74
C CYS A 293 2.48 0.99 15.82
N GLN A 294 2.69 1.95 16.73
CA GLN A 294 1.79 2.24 17.86
C GLN A 294 0.39 2.67 17.40
N ASP A 295 0.31 3.40 16.27
CA ASP A 295 -0.96 3.92 15.75
C ASP A 295 -1.40 3.22 14.45
N CYS A 296 -0.81 2.07 14.13
CA CYS A 296 -1.07 1.40 12.86
C CYS A 296 -2.46 0.74 12.81
N SER A 297 -3.38 1.33 12.08
CA SER A 297 -4.80 0.95 11.94
C SER A 297 -5.13 0.19 10.65
N ARG A 298 -4.12 -0.42 9.99
CA ARG A 298 -4.23 -0.93 8.61
C ARG A 298 -4.32 -2.45 8.56
N ALA A 299 -5.37 -2.96 7.92
CA ALA A 299 -5.46 -4.34 7.43
C ALA A 299 -5.13 -4.40 5.92
N ARG A 300 -4.73 -5.58 5.43
CA ARG A 300 -4.39 -5.83 4.04
C ARG A 300 -5.05 -7.11 3.55
N LEU A 301 -5.75 -7.03 2.43
CA LEU A 301 -6.33 -8.17 1.74
C LEU A 301 -5.52 -8.43 0.48
N SER A 302 -4.93 -9.62 0.38
CA SER A 302 -4.21 -10.02 -0.83
C SER A 302 -5.17 -10.25 -2.00
N THR A 303 -4.62 -10.29 -3.19
CA THR A 303 -5.39 -10.47 -4.42
C THR A 303 -6.13 -11.81 -4.50
N GLU A 304 -5.72 -12.82 -3.73
CA GLU A 304 -6.41 -14.12 -3.62
C GLU A 304 -7.21 -14.28 -2.31
N GLY A 305 -7.38 -13.21 -1.51
CA GLY A 305 -8.25 -13.22 -0.34
C GLY A 305 -7.61 -13.63 0.99
N LYS A 306 -6.29 -13.53 1.13
CA LYS A 306 -5.64 -13.69 2.42
C LYS A 306 -5.57 -12.36 3.16
N LEU A 307 -5.94 -12.37 4.44
CA LEU A 307 -5.87 -11.22 5.34
C LEU A 307 -4.52 -11.16 6.06
N TYR A 308 -3.89 -10.00 6.02
CA TYR A 308 -2.63 -9.67 6.69
C TYR A 308 -2.83 -8.46 7.59
N THR A 309 -2.24 -8.50 8.77
CA THR A 309 -2.33 -7.43 9.78
C THR A 309 -1.09 -6.52 9.79
N CYS A 310 -0.02 -6.90 9.07
CA CYS A 310 1.21 -6.15 8.96
C CYS A 310 1.78 -6.18 7.53
N LEU A 311 2.49 -5.13 7.10
CA LEU A 311 3.23 -5.09 5.84
C LEU A 311 4.40 -6.07 5.81
N PHE A 312 4.96 -6.38 6.97
CA PHE A 312 6.11 -7.27 7.15
C PHE A 312 5.71 -8.69 7.56
N ALA A 313 4.46 -9.06 7.32
CA ALA A 313 3.95 -10.38 7.68
C ALA A 313 4.66 -11.50 6.90
N THR A 314 4.81 -12.66 7.54
CA THR A 314 5.38 -13.88 6.96
C THR A 314 4.32 -14.91 6.54
N GLY A 315 3.05 -14.67 6.87
CA GLY A 315 1.91 -15.52 6.52
C GLY A 315 0.59 -14.78 6.73
N GLY A 316 -0.47 -15.22 6.07
CA GLY A 316 -1.79 -14.61 6.09
C GLY A 316 -2.90 -15.59 6.47
N HIS A 317 -4.08 -15.07 6.74
CA HIS A 317 -5.30 -15.81 7.08
C HIS A 317 -6.17 -15.93 5.83
N ASP A 318 -6.50 -17.15 5.40
CA ASP A 318 -7.24 -17.44 4.16
C ASP A 318 -8.74 -17.19 4.30
N LEU A 319 -9.17 -15.93 4.08
CA LEU A 319 -10.60 -15.61 4.06
C LEU A 319 -11.32 -16.17 2.82
N ARG A 320 -10.59 -16.48 1.73
CA ARG A 320 -11.20 -17.02 0.51
C ARG A 320 -11.83 -18.38 0.75
N SER A 321 -11.22 -19.23 1.57
CA SER A 321 -11.82 -20.53 1.92
C SER A 321 -13.22 -20.35 2.49
N LEU A 322 -13.43 -19.35 3.37
CA LEU A 322 -14.74 -19.04 3.94
C LEU A 322 -15.75 -18.48 2.92
N LEU A 323 -15.29 -17.96 1.80
CA LEU A 323 -16.16 -17.44 0.73
C LEU A 323 -16.59 -18.52 -0.26
N ARG A 324 -15.77 -19.55 -0.48
CA ARG A 324 -15.86 -20.48 -1.60
C ARG A 324 -16.11 -21.94 -1.21
N ASP A 325 -16.06 -22.30 0.08
CA ASP A 325 -16.32 -23.68 0.52
C ASP A 325 -17.76 -24.08 0.19
N GLY A 326 -17.90 -25.08 -0.72
CA GLY A 326 -19.14 -25.38 -1.42
C GLY A 326 -20.26 -25.98 -0.56
N ASP A 327 -19.98 -26.58 0.60
CA ASP A 327 -20.97 -27.21 1.47
C ASP A 327 -21.41 -26.32 2.65
N ALA A 328 -20.70 -25.22 2.88
CA ALA A 328 -21.07 -24.23 3.88
C ALA A 328 -20.63 -22.86 3.38
N GLN A 329 -21.47 -22.18 2.59
CA GLN A 329 -21.35 -20.72 2.47
C GLN A 329 -21.39 -20.14 3.88
N HIS A 330 -20.21 -19.91 4.46
CA HIS A 330 -20.14 -19.29 5.78
C HIS A 330 -20.91 -17.98 5.71
N SER A 331 -21.80 -17.78 6.66
CA SER A 331 -22.61 -16.57 6.75
C SER A 331 -21.71 -15.35 6.86
N ASP A 332 -22.19 -14.20 6.45
CA ASP A 332 -21.48 -12.93 6.67
C ASP A 332 -21.09 -12.73 8.13
N GLN A 333 -21.93 -13.21 9.06
CA GLN A 333 -21.66 -13.17 10.48
C GLN A 333 -20.47 -14.05 10.88
N ALA A 334 -20.32 -15.25 10.30
CA ALA A 334 -19.17 -16.12 10.56
C ALA A 334 -17.85 -15.49 10.07
N ILE A 335 -17.84 -14.99 8.84
CA ILE A 335 -16.66 -14.29 8.28
C ILE A 335 -16.34 -13.05 9.11
N SER A 336 -17.33 -12.26 9.48
CA SER A 336 -17.21 -11.06 10.33
C SER A 336 -16.58 -11.41 11.69
N THR A 337 -17.04 -12.48 12.33
CA THR A 337 -16.48 -12.96 13.61
C THR A 337 -15.00 -13.37 13.46
N VAL A 338 -14.65 -14.07 12.37
CA VAL A 338 -13.26 -14.45 12.09
C VAL A 338 -12.38 -13.20 11.88
N ILE A 339 -12.85 -12.19 11.13
CA ILE A 339 -12.13 -10.92 10.96
C ILE A 339 -11.88 -10.27 12.33
N ALA A 340 -12.90 -10.21 13.19
CA ALA A 340 -12.77 -9.64 14.53
C ALA A 340 -11.74 -10.38 15.38
N GLN A 341 -11.75 -11.71 15.38
CA GLN A 341 -10.77 -12.52 16.11
C GLN A 341 -9.35 -12.29 15.63
N ILE A 342 -9.12 -12.26 14.30
CA ILE A 342 -7.81 -12.00 13.72
C ILE A 342 -7.28 -10.63 14.16
N TRP A 343 -8.13 -9.60 14.13
CA TRP A 343 -7.71 -8.26 14.52
C TRP A 343 -7.45 -8.15 16.03
N ARG A 344 -8.36 -8.64 16.88
CA ARG A 344 -8.18 -8.63 18.35
C ARG A 344 -6.92 -9.37 18.81
N ALA A 345 -6.55 -10.45 18.11
CA ALA A 345 -5.33 -11.22 18.38
C ALA A 345 -4.05 -10.58 17.83
N ARG A 346 -4.13 -9.44 17.15
CA ARG A 346 -3.00 -8.79 16.49
C ARG A 346 -2.01 -8.23 17.52
N THR A 347 -0.73 -8.62 17.37
CA THR A 347 0.40 -8.15 18.19
C THR A 347 1.50 -7.49 17.37
N ASP A 348 1.33 -7.36 16.03
CA ASP A 348 2.38 -6.90 15.12
C ASP A 348 2.92 -5.52 15.46
N HIS A 349 4.26 -5.40 15.54
CA HIS A 349 4.99 -4.15 15.74
C HIS A 349 6.42 -4.23 15.18
N TYR A 350 6.58 -4.90 14.04
CA TYR A 350 7.87 -5.22 13.42
C TYR A 350 8.81 -4.00 13.27
N SER A 351 8.31 -2.85 12.81
CA SER A 351 9.17 -1.69 12.57
C SER A 351 9.80 -1.13 13.86
N GLU A 352 9.16 -1.33 15.02
CA GLU A 352 9.71 -0.95 16.34
C GLU A 352 10.81 -1.93 16.81
N GLN A 353 10.74 -3.19 16.36
CA GLN A 353 11.71 -4.25 16.73
C GLN A 353 12.89 -4.33 15.76
N ARG A 354 12.82 -3.60 14.64
CA ARG A 354 13.87 -3.64 13.62
C ARG A 354 15.22 -3.16 14.18
N THR A 355 16.22 -4.02 14.11
CA THR A 355 17.62 -3.73 14.38
C THR A 355 18.47 -4.25 13.22
N GLN A 356 19.75 -3.85 13.16
CA GLN A 356 20.67 -4.38 12.14
C GLN A 356 20.82 -5.92 12.25
N GLN A 357 20.77 -6.48 13.46
CA GLN A 357 20.85 -7.92 13.69
C GLN A 357 19.56 -8.65 13.32
N THR A 358 18.40 -8.06 13.63
CA THR A 358 17.08 -8.63 13.30
C THR A 358 16.91 -8.77 11.79
N THR A 359 17.38 -7.79 11.00
CA THR A 359 17.29 -7.84 9.53
C THR A 359 18.10 -8.99 8.91
N ALA A 360 19.19 -9.44 9.53
CA ALA A 360 19.96 -10.58 9.05
C ALA A 360 19.26 -11.94 9.34
N LEU A 361 18.65 -12.07 10.50
CA LEU A 361 17.89 -13.27 10.93
C LEU A 361 16.52 -13.36 10.23
N ASP A 362 15.83 -12.22 10.05
CA ASP A 362 14.52 -12.15 9.42
C ASP A 362 14.56 -12.33 7.89
N ARG A 363 15.72 -12.15 7.24
CA ARG A 363 15.92 -12.58 5.86
C ARG A 363 15.70 -14.08 5.69
N ALA A 364 15.95 -14.88 6.73
CA ALA A 364 15.64 -16.31 6.74
C ALA A 364 14.12 -16.58 6.91
N ALA A 365 13.38 -15.69 7.56
CA ALA A 365 11.92 -15.79 7.80
C ALA A 365 11.08 -15.17 6.68
N LYS A 366 11.59 -15.09 5.48
CA LYS A 366 11.00 -14.59 4.21
C LYS A 366 9.61 -13.95 4.36
N LYS A 367 9.57 -12.63 4.35
CA LYS A 367 8.34 -11.82 4.36
C LYS A 367 7.56 -11.99 3.06
N VAL A 368 6.27 -11.80 3.13
CA VAL A 368 5.41 -11.78 1.93
C VAL A 368 5.71 -10.53 1.10
N GLU A 369 5.76 -10.69 -0.22
CA GLU A 369 6.09 -9.59 -1.13
C GLU A 369 5.05 -8.46 -1.07
N MET A 370 5.54 -7.22 -1.07
CA MET A 370 4.69 -6.02 -1.00
C MET A 370 3.71 -5.93 -2.17
N SER A 371 4.15 -6.31 -3.37
CA SER A 371 3.34 -6.32 -4.58
C SER A 371 2.13 -7.26 -4.49
N TYR A 372 2.20 -8.30 -3.66
CA TYR A 372 1.13 -9.26 -3.46
C TYR A 372 0.11 -8.81 -2.41
N ILE A 373 0.54 -8.12 -1.35
CA ILE A 373 -0.35 -7.68 -0.24
C ILE A 373 -0.68 -6.19 -0.27
N GLY A 374 -0.19 -5.47 -1.24
CA GLY A 374 -0.40 -4.04 -1.43
C GLY A 374 0.42 -3.13 -0.51
N GLY A 375 1.30 -2.35 -1.09
CA GLY A 375 2.16 -1.36 -0.43
C GLY A 375 1.46 -0.07 -0.03
#